data_a6759bcf8a8475e68a8912f8b8efec3c
#
_entry.id   a6759bcf8a8475e68a8912f8b8efec3c
#
_cell.length_a   1.000
_cell.length_b   1.000
_cell.length_c   1.000
_cell.angle_alpha   90.00
_cell.angle_beta   90.00
_cell.angle_gamma   90.00
#
_symmetry.space_group_name_H-M   'P 1'
#
loop_
_entity.id
_entity.type
_entity.pdbx_description
1 polymer ?
#
loop_
_entity_poly.entity_id
_entity_poly.type
_entity_poly.pdbx_seq_one_letter_code
_entity_poly.pdbx_strand_id
1 'polypeptide(L)'
;MNSPVLTDDGRARARDLGLVPGRLPTGPANAISDVPGVRVGHATVIAGADIRTGVTAIVHDDLLSGAAALPAGLSVFNGFGKMVGSTQLAQLGTLETPVLLTATLSVFRVADALLSCLHERHWGNPQEGHEPGTLNPVVAETNDGYLSDIWARPITTEHVRMALDAAADGPVGEGCVGAGTGTSALGFKAGIGTASRIVGWATGPVTLGALVQANFGGELTVLGTPVPAAEALAAAGITDEAEQGSGGSSGGGAPRLSGGSCVIVLATDAAVGSGRLERVASRAFAGMARTGSDFSGRSGDYALAFSTAAGRATAGPDERVPDSDLDLLFKAAIEATEEAVLNSLFMATTTRGFRDHIRHAVPLDYVRARLRASRG
;
A
#
# COMPACT_ATOMS: atom_id res chain seq x y z
N MET A 1 -0.46 23.31 21.24
CA MET A 1 -0.36 22.39 20.09
C MET A 1 -0.15 23.28 18.87
N ASN A 2 0.93 23.08 18.13
CA ASN A 2 1.18 23.84 16.89
C ASN A 2 0.05 23.57 15.89
N SER A 3 -0.23 24.55 15.02
CA SER A 3 -1.14 24.35 13.88
C SER A 3 -0.59 23.24 12.99
N PRO A 4 -1.43 22.35 12.43
CA PRO A 4 -0.97 21.31 11.54
C PRO A 4 -0.35 21.92 10.28
N VAL A 5 0.70 21.28 9.77
CA VAL A 5 1.24 21.59 8.44
C VAL A 5 0.31 20.92 7.42
N LEU A 6 -0.44 21.72 6.70
CA LEU A 6 -1.35 21.24 5.65
C LEU A 6 -0.68 21.39 4.28
N THR A 7 -1.00 20.47 3.36
CA THR A 7 -0.71 20.62 1.94
C THR A 7 -1.58 21.71 1.33
N ASP A 8 -1.30 22.15 0.09
CA ASP A 8 -2.05 23.20 -0.62
C ASP A 8 -3.55 22.84 -0.77
N ASP A 9 -3.89 21.57 -0.82
CA ASP A 9 -5.25 21.05 -0.87
C ASP A 9 -5.86 20.77 0.53
N GLY A 10 -5.21 21.24 1.60
CA GLY A 10 -5.71 21.13 2.97
C GLY A 10 -5.61 19.74 3.59
N ARG A 11 -4.76 18.87 3.04
CA ARG A 11 -4.51 17.51 3.57
C ARG A 11 -3.28 17.48 4.47
N ALA A 12 -3.20 16.47 5.34
CA ALA A 12 -2.07 16.29 6.24
C ALA A 12 -1.91 14.83 6.63
N ARG A 13 -0.69 14.37 6.84
CA ARG A 13 -0.39 13.06 7.37
C ARG A 13 -0.83 12.95 8.84
N ALA A 14 -0.98 11.74 9.34
CA ALA A 14 -1.41 11.50 10.72
C ALA A 14 -0.54 12.28 11.74
N ARG A 15 0.78 12.23 11.60
CA ARG A 15 1.72 12.92 12.51
C ARG A 15 1.65 14.43 12.43
N ASP A 16 1.38 14.99 11.24
CA ASP A 16 1.23 16.44 11.05
C ASP A 16 -0.04 16.97 11.77
N LEU A 17 -1.03 16.09 11.97
CA LEU A 17 -2.21 16.35 12.77
C LEU A 17 -2.00 16.15 14.29
N GLY A 18 -0.77 15.73 14.69
CA GLY A 18 -0.47 15.36 16.08
C GLY A 18 -1.00 13.97 16.48
N LEU A 19 -1.36 13.14 15.50
CA LEU A 19 -1.81 11.76 15.69
C LEU A 19 -0.62 10.83 15.46
N VAL A 20 -0.16 10.17 16.53
CA VAL A 20 1.07 9.35 16.49
C VAL A 20 0.72 7.88 16.69
N PRO A 21 0.57 7.11 15.59
CA PRO A 21 0.39 5.66 15.68
C PRO A 21 1.67 5.00 16.19
N GLY A 22 1.53 4.20 17.24
CA GLY A 22 2.66 3.47 17.83
C GLY A 22 3.63 4.32 18.66
N ARG A 23 4.78 3.72 18.98
CA ARG A 23 5.82 4.29 19.86
C ARG A 23 7.22 4.24 19.28
N LEU A 24 7.44 3.46 18.21
CA LEU A 24 8.73 3.35 17.58
C LEU A 24 9.08 4.64 16.81
N PRO A 25 10.35 5.06 16.78
CA PRO A 25 10.78 6.19 15.98
C PRO A 25 10.61 5.91 14.49
N THR A 26 10.36 6.97 13.73
CA THR A 26 10.28 6.91 12.26
C THR A 26 11.63 7.18 11.61
N GLY A 27 11.80 6.76 10.37
CA GLY A 27 12.85 7.26 9.50
C GLY A 27 12.61 8.73 9.09
N PRO A 28 13.55 9.34 8.36
CA PRO A 28 13.52 10.77 8.03
C PRO A 28 12.30 11.20 7.22
N ALA A 29 11.89 10.43 6.21
CA ALA A 29 10.71 10.69 5.39
C ALA A 29 9.43 10.04 5.97
N ASN A 30 9.58 9.17 6.97
CA ASN A 30 8.51 8.31 7.48
C ASN A 30 7.79 7.58 6.33
N ALA A 31 8.55 6.96 5.44
CA ALA A 31 8.09 6.32 4.22
C ALA A 31 8.84 5.00 3.97
N ILE A 32 8.31 4.14 3.10
CA ILE A 32 8.99 2.90 2.71
C ILE A 32 10.39 3.16 2.12
N SER A 33 10.57 4.30 1.50
CA SER A 33 11.84 4.78 0.93
C SER A 33 12.90 5.15 1.96
N ASP A 34 12.59 5.13 3.27
CA ASP A 34 13.61 5.21 4.32
C ASP A 34 14.46 3.93 4.41
N VAL A 35 13.98 2.84 3.80
CA VAL A 35 14.78 1.61 3.68
C VAL A 35 15.79 1.79 2.55
N PRO A 36 17.10 1.62 2.83
CA PRO A 36 18.14 1.87 1.84
C PRO A 36 17.93 1.10 0.52
N GLY A 37 18.04 1.80 -0.61
CA GLY A 37 17.86 1.27 -1.95
C GLY A 37 16.41 1.15 -2.42
N VAL A 38 15.42 1.38 -1.56
CA VAL A 38 14.00 1.36 -1.93
C VAL A 38 13.57 2.71 -2.48
N ARG A 39 12.96 2.69 -3.66
CA ARG A 39 12.40 3.86 -4.33
C ARG A 39 10.96 3.60 -4.73
N VAL A 40 10.16 4.66 -4.81
CA VAL A 40 8.74 4.58 -5.20
C VAL A 40 8.45 5.57 -6.32
N GLY A 41 7.71 5.10 -7.32
CA GLY A 41 7.24 5.95 -8.42
C GLY A 41 5.77 5.68 -8.75
N HIS A 42 5.10 6.68 -9.31
CA HIS A 42 3.68 6.64 -9.62
C HIS A 42 3.43 7.10 -11.05
N ALA A 43 2.50 6.42 -11.73
CA ALA A 43 1.85 6.91 -12.93
C ALA A 43 0.34 7.00 -12.66
N THR A 44 -0.16 8.23 -12.49
CA THR A 44 -1.57 8.52 -12.23
C THR A 44 -2.31 8.66 -13.56
N VAL A 45 -3.44 7.98 -13.71
CA VAL A 45 -4.26 7.98 -14.93
C VAL A 45 -5.66 8.51 -14.61
N ILE A 46 -5.91 9.74 -15.02
CA ILE A 46 -7.22 10.41 -14.93
C ILE A 46 -7.63 10.77 -16.35
N ALA A 47 -8.73 10.19 -16.85
CA ALA A 47 -9.23 10.49 -18.18
C ALA A 47 -10.76 10.59 -18.18
N GLY A 48 -11.27 11.67 -18.74
CA GLY A 48 -12.70 11.98 -18.76
C GLY A 48 -13.33 11.93 -17.37
N ALA A 49 -14.62 11.57 -17.33
CA ALA A 49 -15.37 11.40 -16.09
C ALA A 49 -15.12 10.05 -15.43
N ASP A 50 -14.72 9.01 -16.21
CA ASP A 50 -14.88 7.61 -15.82
C ASP A 50 -13.58 6.89 -15.45
N ILE A 51 -12.41 7.50 -15.64
CA ILE A 51 -11.12 6.85 -15.37
C ILE A 51 -10.41 7.52 -14.19
N ARG A 52 -10.19 6.76 -13.14
CA ARG A 52 -9.46 7.13 -11.91
C ARG A 52 -8.64 5.93 -11.46
N THR A 53 -7.45 5.77 -12.01
CA THR A 53 -6.60 4.60 -11.78
C THR A 53 -5.12 4.93 -11.93
N GLY A 54 -4.24 3.94 -11.93
CA GLY A 54 -2.81 4.16 -12.15
C GLY A 54 -1.94 2.95 -11.84
N VAL A 55 -0.64 3.21 -11.79
CA VAL A 55 0.40 2.25 -11.42
C VAL A 55 1.28 2.87 -10.35
N THR A 56 1.61 2.09 -9.32
CA THR A 56 2.63 2.42 -8.33
C THR A 56 3.73 1.37 -8.40
N ALA A 57 4.98 1.80 -8.53
CA ALA A 57 6.15 0.92 -8.58
C ALA A 57 6.99 1.08 -7.30
N ILE A 58 7.30 -0.04 -6.65
CA ILE A 58 8.28 -0.14 -5.57
C ILE A 58 9.52 -0.82 -6.17
N VAL A 59 10.64 -0.12 -6.16
CA VAL A 59 11.84 -0.47 -6.93
C VAL A 59 13.05 -0.59 -5.99
N HIS A 60 13.92 -1.55 -6.28
CA HIS A 60 15.28 -1.65 -5.77
C HIS A 60 16.23 -1.87 -6.96
N ASP A 61 17.46 -1.36 -6.91
CA ASP A 61 18.37 -1.44 -8.06
C ASP A 61 18.65 -2.87 -8.52
N ASP A 62 18.83 -3.78 -7.58
CA ASP A 62 19.04 -5.20 -7.91
C ASP A 62 17.86 -5.82 -8.65
N LEU A 63 16.64 -5.45 -8.27
CA LEU A 63 15.40 -5.93 -8.90
C LEU A 63 15.18 -5.31 -10.28
N LEU A 64 15.59 -4.04 -10.45
CA LEU A 64 15.44 -3.34 -11.72
C LEU A 64 16.45 -3.81 -12.78
N SER A 65 17.66 -4.13 -12.34
CA SER A 65 18.75 -4.61 -13.20
C SER A 65 18.81 -6.14 -13.35
N GLY A 66 18.15 -6.88 -12.44
CA GLY A 66 18.29 -8.33 -12.36
C GLY A 66 19.62 -8.79 -11.77
N ALA A 67 20.34 -7.91 -11.06
CA ALA A 67 21.63 -8.23 -10.48
C ALA A 67 21.53 -9.26 -9.34
N ALA A 68 20.45 -9.21 -8.56
CA ALA A 68 20.18 -10.17 -7.50
C ALA A 68 18.67 -10.26 -7.19
N ALA A 69 18.23 -11.46 -6.83
CA ALA A 69 16.93 -11.66 -6.19
C ALA A 69 17.02 -11.33 -4.70
N LEU A 70 15.98 -10.71 -4.14
CA LEU A 70 15.91 -10.36 -2.73
C LEU A 70 15.11 -11.41 -1.94
N PRO A 71 15.49 -11.73 -0.70
CA PRO A 71 14.66 -12.55 0.18
C PRO A 71 13.29 -11.91 0.38
N ALA A 72 12.23 -12.69 0.26
CA ALA A 72 10.86 -12.20 0.40
C ALA A 72 9.93 -13.23 1.05
N GLY A 73 8.88 -12.75 1.69
CA GLY A 73 7.82 -13.59 2.28
C GLY A 73 6.45 -12.99 1.99
N LEU A 74 5.50 -13.85 1.62
CA LEU A 74 4.13 -13.47 1.28
C LEU A 74 3.16 -14.05 2.32
N SER A 75 2.29 -13.22 2.86
CA SER A 75 1.16 -13.64 3.69
C SER A 75 -0.15 -13.22 3.02
N VAL A 76 -1.11 -14.14 2.96
CA VAL A 76 -2.44 -13.92 2.38
C VAL A 76 -3.47 -14.08 3.50
N PHE A 77 -4.25 -13.02 3.79
CA PHE A 77 -5.35 -13.11 4.75
C PHE A 77 -6.64 -13.52 4.05
N ASN A 78 -6.98 -12.83 2.95
CA ASN A 78 -8.10 -13.19 2.06
C ASN A 78 -7.61 -13.30 0.62
N GLY A 79 -7.94 -14.39 -0.05
CA GLY A 79 -7.46 -14.69 -1.40
C GLY A 79 -8.35 -14.21 -2.55
N PHE A 80 -9.35 -13.36 -2.31
CA PHE A 80 -10.24 -12.87 -3.36
C PHE A 80 -9.61 -11.71 -4.15
N GLY A 81 -8.49 -11.98 -4.76
CA GLY A 81 -7.71 -11.01 -5.53
C GLY A 81 -6.77 -11.71 -6.50
N LYS A 82 -5.97 -10.92 -7.20
CA LYS A 82 -4.99 -11.41 -8.16
C LYS A 82 -3.63 -10.84 -7.80
N MET A 83 -2.68 -11.73 -7.53
CA MET A 83 -1.28 -11.37 -7.36
C MET A 83 -0.42 -12.26 -8.25
N VAL A 84 0.10 -11.68 -9.33
CA VAL A 84 1.07 -12.35 -10.20
C VAL A 84 2.37 -12.50 -9.42
N GLY A 85 3.06 -13.64 -9.59
CA GLY A 85 4.29 -13.96 -8.87
C GLY A 85 4.10 -14.54 -7.46
N SER A 86 2.85 -14.67 -6.98
CA SER A 86 2.55 -15.16 -5.62
C SER A 86 3.06 -16.57 -5.35
N THR A 87 3.03 -17.47 -6.34
CA THR A 87 3.50 -18.85 -6.18
C THR A 87 5.01 -18.92 -5.98
N GLN A 88 5.78 -18.13 -6.72
CA GLN A 88 7.23 -18.02 -6.53
C GLN A 88 7.57 -17.46 -5.14
N LEU A 89 6.94 -16.35 -4.76
CA LEU A 89 7.13 -15.74 -3.44
C LEU A 89 6.86 -16.74 -2.32
N ALA A 90 5.74 -17.49 -2.42
CA ALA A 90 5.35 -18.46 -1.40
C ALA A 90 6.25 -19.70 -1.34
N GLN A 91 6.74 -20.19 -2.49
CA GLN A 91 7.48 -21.45 -2.56
C GLN A 91 9.00 -21.25 -2.49
N LEU A 92 9.52 -20.21 -3.14
CA LEU A 92 10.96 -19.97 -3.22
C LEU A 92 11.44 -18.88 -2.24
N GLY A 93 10.54 -18.05 -1.76
CA GLY A 93 10.88 -16.97 -0.84
C GLY A 93 11.79 -15.92 -1.46
N THR A 94 11.69 -15.70 -2.77
CA THR A 94 12.53 -14.75 -3.52
C THR A 94 11.70 -13.78 -4.34
N LEU A 95 12.15 -12.54 -4.41
CA LEU A 95 11.63 -11.45 -5.23
C LEU A 95 12.67 -11.10 -6.30
N GLU A 96 12.30 -11.21 -7.58
CA GLU A 96 13.21 -11.02 -8.72
C GLU A 96 12.99 -9.71 -9.47
N THR A 97 11.81 -9.10 -9.33
CA THR A 97 11.41 -7.91 -10.07
C THR A 97 10.94 -6.81 -9.13
N PRO A 98 10.88 -5.54 -9.58
CA PRO A 98 10.11 -4.52 -8.90
C PRO A 98 8.69 -5.01 -8.58
N VAL A 99 8.11 -4.50 -7.48
CA VAL A 99 6.71 -4.77 -7.11
C VAL A 99 5.83 -3.68 -7.69
N LEU A 100 4.86 -4.03 -8.52
CA LEU A 100 3.92 -3.07 -9.08
C LEU A 100 2.52 -3.27 -8.49
N LEU A 101 1.85 -2.15 -8.23
CA LEU A 101 0.46 -2.09 -7.76
C LEU A 101 -0.40 -1.42 -8.83
N THR A 102 -1.63 -1.91 -9.03
CA THR A 102 -2.54 -1.38 -10.05
C THR A 102 -4.01 -1.72 -9.77
N ALA A 103 -4.90 -1.51 -10.76
CA ALA A 103 -6.30 -1.89 -10.72
C ALA A 103 -6.54 -3.37 -11.07
N THR A 104 -7.60 -3.94 -10.52
CA THR A 104 -7.92 -5.39 -10.58
C THR A 104 -7.87 -6.01 -11.98
N LEU A 105 -8.51 -5.41 -13.00
CA LEU A 105 -8.51 -5.96 -14.35
C LEU A 105 -7.30 -5.54 -15.21
N SER A 106 -6.42 -4.70 -14.66
CA SER A 106 -5.18 -4.28 -15.32
C SER A 106 -3.98 -5.13 -14.90
N VAL A 107 -4.07 -5.94 -13.85
CA VAL A 107 -2.95 -6.67 -13.24
C VAL A 107 -2.14 -7.50 -14.25
N PHE A 108 -2.79 -8.26 -15.13
CA PHE A 108 -2.09 -9.09 -16.12
C PHE A 108 -1.41 -8.26 -17.22
N ARG A 109 -2.05 -7.15 -17.63
CA ARG A 109 -1.46 -6.21 -18.59
C ARG A 109 -0.24 -5.51 -18.01
N VAL A 110 -0.31 -5.12 -16.73
CA VAL A 110 0.83 -4.52 -16.02
C VAL A 110 1.97 -5.51 -15.85
N ALA A 111 1.67 -6.80 -15.62
CA ALA A 111 2.68 -7.84 -15.54
C ALA A 111 3.40 -8.04 -16.89
N ASP A 112 2.66 -8.13 -17.99
CA ASP A 112 3.23 -8.22 -19.35
C ASP A 112 4.05 -6.97 -19.70
N ALA A 113 3.54 -5.78 -19.35
CA ALA A 113 4.24 -4.52 -19.54
C ALA A 113 5.53 -4.42 -18.70
N LEU A 114 5.53 -4.95 -17.47
CA LEU A 114 6.74 -5.00 -16.63
C LEU A 114 7.82 -5.85 -17.29
N LEU A 115 7.48 -7.03 -17.83
CA LEU A 115 8.42 -7.88 -18.58
C LEU A 115 9.03 -7.11 -19.76
N SER A 116 8.20 -6.42 -20.54
CA SER A 116 8.65 -5.61 -21.68
C SER A 116 9.60 -4.49 -21.23
N CYS A 117 9.23 -3.76 -20.18
CA CYS A 117 10.06 -2.66 -19.65
C CYS A 117 11.39 -3.14 -19.07
N LEU A 118 11.43 -4.31 -18.43
CA LEU A 118 12.66 -4.88 -17.90
C LEU A 118 13.56 -5.39 -19.03
N HIS A 119 12.98 -6.03 -20.05
CA HIS A 119 13.72 -6.44 -21.25
C HIS A 119 14.38 -5.26 -21.96
N GLU A 120 13.66 -4.16 -22.15
CA GLU A 120 14.20 -2.91 -22.73
C GLU A 120 15.35 -2.31 -21.89
N ARG A 121 15.37 -2.54 -20.59
CA ARG A 121 16.44 -2.11 -19.67
C ARG A 121 17.60 -3.11 -19.55
N HIS A 122 17.64 -4.12 -20.43
CA HIS A 122 18.66 -5.16 -20.40
C HIS A 122 18.75 -5.91 -19.05
N TRP A 123 17.60 -6.22 -18.46
CA TRP A 123 17.53 -7.01 -17.24
C TRP A 123 18.31 -8.32 -17.41
N GLY A 124 19.23 -8.58 -16.46
CA GLY A 124 20.10 -9.75 -16.53
C GLY A 124 21.27 -9.65 -17.54
N ASN A 125 21.53 -8.48 -18.10
CA ASN A 125 22.59 -8.07 -19.03
C ASN A 125 23.26 -9.21 -19.84
N PRO A 126 22.77 -9.54 -21.07
CA PRO A 126 23.31 -10.62 -21.89
C PRO A 126 24.79 -10.42 -22.29
N GLN A 127 25.30 -9.17 -22.25
CA GLN A 127 26.68 -8.83 -22.62
C GLN A 127 27.70 -9.27 -21.57
N GLU A 128 27.26 -9.59 -20.34
CA GLU A 128 28.14 -10.11 -19.29
C GLU A 128 28.15 -11.64 -19.19
N GLY A 129 27.65 -12.31 -20.22
CA GLY A 129 27.67 -13.79 -20.29
C GLY A 129 26.54 -14.47 -19.54
N HIS A 130 25.55 -13.71 -19.06
CA HIS A 130 24.32 -14.25 -18.52
C HIS A 130 23.31 -14.39 -19.66
N GLU A 131 22.97 -15.63 -20.02
CA GLU A 131 21.79 -15.83 -20.85
C GLU A 131 20.57 -15.33 -20.10
N PRO A 132 19.69 -14.50 -20.74
CA PRO A 132 18.47 -14.05 -20.10
C PRO A 132 17.60 -15.26 -19.79
N GLY A 133 17.56 -15.63 -18.51
CA GLY A 133 16.66 -16.66 -18.01
C GLY A 133 15.20 -16.15 -18.04
N THR A 134 14.27 -17.01 -17.65
CA THR A 134 12.91 -16.56 -17.33
C THR A 134 12.90 -15.76 -16.05
N LEU A 135 11.92 -14.89 -15.88
CA LEU A 135 11.67 -14.13 -14.64
C LEU A 135 10.18 -14.12 -14.28
N ASN A 136 9.87 -13.94 -13.01
CA ASN A 136 8.49 -13.91 -12.51
C ASN A 136 8.14 -12.49 -12.04
N PRO A 137 7.30 -11.75 -12.79
CA PRO A 137 6.89 -10.42 -12.40
C PRO A 137 6.01 -10.47 -11.15
N VAL A 138 6.17 -9.49 -10.25
CA VAL A 138 5.31 -9.34 -9.06
C VAL A 138 4.41 -8.13 -9.24
N VAL A 139 3.12 -8.40 -9.43
CA VAL A 139 2.10 -7.36 -9.60
C VAL A 139 0.87 -7.70 -8.79
N ALA A 140 0.47 -6.77 -7.91
CA ALA A 140 -0.73 -6.89 -7.08
C ALA A 140 -1.77 -5.81 -7.42
N GLU A 141 -2.99 -5.97 -6.92
CA GLU A 141 -4.10 -5.12 -7.34
C GLU A 141 -5.12 -4.87 -6.24
N THR A 142 -5.88 -3.79 -6.43
CA THR A 142 -7.15 -3.58 -5.74
C THR A 142 -8.24 -3.19 -6.72
N ASN A 143 -9.50 -3.31 -6.31
CA ASN A 143 -10.65 -3.02 -7.17
C ASN A 143 -11.10 -1.56 -7.01
N ASP A 144 -10.69 -0.68 -7.92
CA ASP A 144 -11.08 0.72 -7.99
C ASP A 144 -12.39 0.97 -8.75
N GLY A 145 -13.17 -0.09 -9.04
CA GLY A 145 -14.35 -0.06 -9.91
C GLY A 145 -15.54 0.78 -9.42
N TYR A 146 -15.48 1.34 -8.22
CA TYR A 146 -16.47 2.31 -7.78
C TYR A 146 -16.26 3.69 -8.43
N LEU A 147 -15.00 4.12 -8.55
CA LEU A 147 -14.61 5.42 -9.10
C LEU A 147 -14.02 5.33 -10.51
N SER A 148 -13.72 4.13 -11.02
CA SER A 148 -13.09 3.92 -12.33
C SER A 148 -13.80 2.84 -13.12
N ASP A 149 -13.99 3.03 -14.43
CA ASP A 149 -14.40 1.93 -15.30
C ASP A 149 -13.26 0.92 -15.46
N ILE A 150 -13.33 -0.13 -14.68
CA ILE A 150 -12.31 -1.20 -14.70
C ILE A 150 -12.29 -1.99 -16.00
N TRP A 151 -13.42 -2.02 -16.75
CA TRP A 151 -13.51 -2.73 -18.02
C TRP A 151 -12.86 -1.97 -19.17
N ALA A 152 -12.72 -0.65 -19.07
CA ALA A 152 -11.93 0.15 -20.02
C ALA A 152 -10.46 -0.28 -20.04
N ARG A 153 -9.93 -0.84 -18.94
CA ARG A 153 -8.55 -1.34 -18.80
C ARG A 153 -7.51 -0.35 -19.38
N PRO A 154 -7.47 0.90 -18.90
CA PRO A 154 -6.77 2.00 -19.57
C PRO A 154 -5.24 1.95 -19.41
N ILE A 155 -4.73 1.11 -18.52
CA ILE A 155 -3.29 1.01 -18.25
C ILE A 155 -2.57 0.40 -19.45
N THR A 156 -1.46 1.04 -19.86
CA THR A 156 -0.60 0.64 -20.98
C THR A 156 0.85 0.44 -20.50
N THR A 157 1.71 -0.08 -21.37
CA THR A 157 3.15 -0.22 -21.12
C THR A 157 3.79 1.12 -20.77
N GLU A 158 3.32 2.22 -21.40
CA GLU A 158 3.84 3.56 -21.11
C GLU A 158 3.60 3.99 -19.66
N HIS A 159 2.43 3.70 -19.08
CA HIS A 159 2.16 3.99 -17.68
C HIS A 159 3.07 3.18 -16.72
N VAL A 160 3.41 1.94 -17.09
CA VAL A 160 4.37 1.13 -16.33
C VAL A 160 5.77 1.75 -16.43
N ARG A 161 6.20 2.14 -17.64
CA ARG A 161 7.48 2.82 -17.86
C ARG A 161 7.57 4.11 -17.04
N MET A 162 6.53 4.96 -17.10
CA MET A 162 6.46 6.20 -16.33
C MET A 162 6.58 5.95 -14.82
N ALA A 163 5.90 4.93 -14.28
CA ALA A 163 5.99 4.62 -12.85
C ALA A 163 7.40 4.16 -12.45
N LEU A 164 8.05 3.34 -13.29
CA LEU A 164 9.42 2.88 -13.06
C LEU A 164 10.44 4.04 -13.15
N ASP A 165 10.28 4.94 -14.12
CA ASP A 165 11.18 6.08 -14.35
C ASP A 165 11.01 7.18 -13.29
N ALA A 166 9.79 7.33 -12.75
CA ALA A 166 9.50 8.28 -11.68
C ALA A 166 9.96 7.79 -10.30
N ALA A 167 10.49 6.56 -10.19
CA ALA A 167 10.87 6.01 -8.90
C ALA A 167 12.05 6.76 -8.27
N ALA A 168 11.79 7.37 -7.10
CA ALA A 168 12.75 8.17 -6.35
C ALA A 168 12.78 7.75 -4.87
N ASP A 169 13.90 8.02 -4.21
CA ASP A 169 14.04 7.99 -2.77
C ASP A 169 13.42 9.23 -2.11
N GLY A 170 13.40 9.29 -0.79
CA GLY A 170 12.84 10.42 -0.03
C GLY A 170 11.32 10.37 0.12
N PRO A 171 10.64 11.52 0.18
CA PRO A 171 9.19 11.57 0.38
C PRO A 171 8.41 10.88 -0.74
N VAL A 172 7.46 10.03 -0.37
CA VAL A 172 6.59 9.30 -1.30
C VAL A 172 5.26 10.04 -1.44
N GLY A 173 4.74 10.15 -2.66
CA GLY A 173 3.39 10.66 -2.92
C GLY A 173 2.33 9.75 -2.28
N GLU A 174 1.34 10.34 -1.58
CA GLU A 174 0.28 9.62 -0.87
C GLU A 174 -1.12 10.05 -1.33
N GLY A 175 -2.14 9.31 -0.95
CA GLY A 175 -3.53 9.58 -1.32
C GLY A 175 -3.85 9.19 -2.76
N CYS A 176 -4.42 10.13 -3.52
CA CYS A 176 -4.97 9.89 -4.86
C CYS A 176 -3.90 9.85 -5.97
N VAL A 177 -2.84 9.07 -5.80
CA VAL A 177 -1.72 8.94 -6.74
C VAL A 177 -1.54 7.50 -7.21
N GLY A 178 -1.03 7.31 -8.43
CA GLY A 178 -0.72 5.99 -8.97
C GLY A 178 -1.90 5.01 -8.83
N ALA A 179 -1.61 3.83 -8.32
CA ALA A 179 -2.59 2.78 -8.07
C ALA A 179 -3.68 3.15 -7.02
N GLY A 180 -3.45 4.21 -6.22
CA GLY A 180 -4.42 4.71 -5.22
C GLY A 180 -5.42 5.72 -5.75
N THR A 181 -5.36 6.10 -7.03
CA THR A 181 -6.19 7.18 -7.59
C THR A 181 -7.69 6.93 -7.47
N GLY A 182 -8.16 5.70 -7.72
CA GLY A 182 -9.58 5.34 -7.69
C GLY A 182 -10.03 4.53 -6.46
N THR A 183 -9.16 4.31 -5.48
CA THR A 183 -9.44 3.44 -4.33
C THR A 183 -10.19 4.15 -3.21
N SER A 184 -10.88 3.38 -2.37
CA SER A 184 -11.64 3.88 -1.22
C SER A 184 -11.58 2.88 -0.07
N ALA A 185 -11.51 3.36 1.18
CA ALA A 185 -11.50 2.49 2.34
C ALA A 185 -12.32 3.08 3.49
N LEU A 186 -12.92 2.20 4.30
CA LEU A 186 -13.58 2.55 5.56
C LEU A 186 -14.64 3.65 5.40
N GLY A 187 -15.33 3.67 4.25
CA GLY A 187 -16.37 4.66 3.92
C GLY A 187 -15.86 5.97 3.32
N PHE A 188 -14.56 6.17 3.18
CA PHE A 188 -13.95 7.39 2.65
C PHE A 188 -13.12 7.15 1.40
N LYS A 189 -12.70 8.23 0.74
CA LYS A 189 -11.65 8.17 -0.26
C LYS A 189 -10.33 7.80 0.41
N ALA A 190 -9.65 6.85 -0.17
CA ALA A 190 -8.33 6.39 0.28
C ALA A 190 -7.34 6.38 -0.90
N GLY A 191 -6.20 5.78 -0.75
CA GLY A 191 -5.20 5.75 -1.81
C GLY A 191 -3.94 4.99 -1.43
N ILE A 192 -2.81 5.54 -1.84
CA ILE A 192 -1.48 5.11 -1.39
C ILE A 192 -1.19 5.78 -0.05
N GLY A 193 -0.61 5.00 0.87
CA GLY A 193 -0.07 5.55 2.11
C GLY A 193 1.22 4.84 2.49
N THR A 194 2.07 5.52 3.25
CA THR A 194 3.36 4.97 3.64
C THR A 194 3.77 5.40 5.04
N ALA A 195 4.63 4.62 5.67
CA ALA A 195 5.27 4.97 6.93
C ALA A 195 6.52 4.10 7.15
N SER A 196 7.38 4.48 8.09
CA SER A 196 8.54 3.69 8.50
C SER A 196 8.73 3.63 10.00
N ARG A 197 9.50 2.64 10.45
CA ARG A 197 9.95 2.51 11.84
C ARG A 197 11.41 2.11 11.88
N ILE A 198 12.14 2.70 12.84
CA ILE A 198 13.50 2.32 13.16
C ILE A 198 13.46 1.46 14.42
N VAL A 199 14.13 0.32 14.40
CA VAL A 199 14.23 -0.60 15.53
C VAL A 199 15.69 -0.94 15.83
N GLY A 200 15.99 -1.25 17.08
CA GLY A 200 17.29 -1.79 17.47
C GLY A 200 17.46 -3.20 16.86
N TRP A 201 18.66 -3.50 16.42
CA TRP A 201 19.04 -4.79 15.86
C TRP A 201 20.44 -5.16 16.31
N ALA A 202 20.79 -6.45 16.31
CA ALA A 202 22.10 -6.92 16.82
C ALA A 202 23.31 -6.27 16.13
N THR A 203 23.15 -5.86 14.86
CA THR A 203 24.21 -5.22 14.06
C THR A 203 24.10 -3.69 13.97
N GLY A 204 23.22 -3.06 14.73
CA GLY A 204 22.90 -1.65 14.67
C GLY A 204 21.42 -1.42 14.31
N PRO A 205 20.92 -0.19 14.34
CA PRO A 205 19.52 0.08 14.02
C PRO A 205 19.21 -0.33 12.57
N VAL A 206 18.01 -0.89 12.38
CA VAL A 206 17.46 -1.23 11.07
C VAL A 206 16.13 -0.50 10.87
N THR A 207 15.77 -0.31 9.61
CA THR A 207 14.52 0.32 9.20
C THR A 207 13.54 -0.72 8.66
N LEU A 208 12.28 -0.60 9.04
CA LEU A 208 11.16 -1.25 8.37
C LEU A 208 10.24 -0.18 7.81
N GLY A 209 10.02 -0.21 6.51
CA GLY A 209 9.08 0.67 5.81
C GLY A 209 7.86 -0.09 5.32
N ALA A 210 6.71 0.58 5.29
CA ALA A 210 5.45 0.07 4.78
C ALA A 210 4.89 0.99 3.69
N LEU A 211 4.33 0.40 2.62
CA LEU A 211 3.49 1.08 1.64
C LEU A 211 2.20 0.28 1.49
N VAL A 212 1.06 0.97 1.49
CA VAL A 212 -0.25 0.35 1.33
C VAL A 212 -0.97 0.93 0.12
N GLN A 213 -1.70 0.07 -0.60
CA GLN A 213 -2.78 0.44 -1.50
C GLN A 213 -4.09 0.06 -0.82
N ALA A 214 -4.77 1.06 -0.22
CA ALA A 214 -5.93 0.83 0.64
C ALA A 214 -7.24 0.91 -0.16
N ASN A 215 -8.01 -0.21 -0.17
CA ASN A 215 -9.32 -0.27 -0.82
C ASN A 215 -10.18 -1.36 -0.14
N PHE A 216 -10.66 -1.12 1.09
CA PHE A 216 -11.33 -2.14 1.89
C PHE A 216 -12.47 -1.60 2.75
N GLY A 217 -13.37 -2.49 3.20
CA GLY A 217 -14.52 -2.21 4.04
C GLY A 217 -14.19 -2.13 5.53
N GLY A 218 -15.20 -1.75 6.33
CA GLY A 218 -15.12 -1.60 7.76
C GLY A 218 -15.53 -0.22 8.23
N GLU A 219 -15.22 0.11 9.48
CA GLU A 219 -15.48 1.42 10.09
C GLU A 219 -14.17 2.04 10.60
N LEU A 220 -13.85 3.24 10.12
CA LEU A 220 -12.59 3.90 10.48
C LEU A 220 -12.43 4.02 11.99
N THR A 221 -11.30 3.53 12.47
CA THR A 221 -10.84 3.69 13.85
C THR A 221 -9.48 4.38 13.83
N VAL A 222 -9.36 5.48 14.57
CA VAL A 222 -8.12 6.26 14.66
C VAL A 222 -7.62 6.22 16.09
N LEU A 223 -6.47 5.59 16.32
CA LEU A 223 -5.87 5.41 17.65
C LEU A 223 -6.87 4.85 18.68
N GLY A 224 -7.68 3.88 18.28
CA GLY A 224 -8.69 3.24 19.12
C GLY A 224 -10.02 4.01 19.24
N THR A 225 -10.16 5.17 18.59
CA THR A 225 -11.40 5.97 18.60
C THR A 225 -12.17 5.75 17.30
N PRO A 226 -13.42 5.25 17.32
CA PRO A 226 -14.26 5.12 16.13
C PRO A 226 -14.57 6.47 15.47
N VAL A 227 -14.52 6.50 14.13
CA VAL A 227 -14.81 7.65 13.27
C VAL A 227 -15.79 7.20 12.18
N PRO A 228 -17.07 6.97 12.50
CA PRO A 228 -18.04 6.50 11.54
C PRO A 228 -18.20 7.49 10.38
N ALA A 229 -18.15 6.98 9.13
CA ALA A 229 -18.13 7.85 7.95
C ALA A 229 -19.40 8.72 7.85
N ALA A 230 -20.58 8.16 8.11
CA ALA A 230 -21.82 8.89 8.05
C ALA A 230 -21.85 10.07 9.04
N GLU A 231 -21.39 9.87 10.28
CA GLU A 231 -21.33 10.93 11.30
C GLU A 231 -20.29 12.01 10.90
N ALA A 232 -19.12 11.58 10.43
CA ALA A 232 -18.05 12.49 10.07
C ALA A 232 -18.41 13.38 8.87
N LEU A 233 -19.06 12.82 7.85
CA LEU A 233 -19.51 13.55 6.66
C LEU A 233 -20.67 14.51 7.02
N ALA A 234 -21.66 14.05 7.79
CA ALA A 234 -22.76 14.91 8.24
C ALA A 234 -22.25 16.09 9.08
N ALA A 235 -21.31 15.88 9.98
CA ALA A 235 -20.70 16.94 10.78
C ALA A 235 -19.91 17.95 9.94
N ALA A 236 -19.40 17.54 8.78
CA ALA A 236 -18.76 18.41 7.80
C ALA A 236 -19.74 19.11 6.83
N GLY A 237 -21.06 18.91 7.02
CA GLY A 237 -22.09 19.47 6.14
C GLY A 237 -22.15 18.78 4.75
N ILE A 238 -21.58 17.59 4.63
CA ILE A 238 -21.60 16.80 3.41
C ILE A 238 -22.80 15.85 3.48
N THR A 239 -23.81 16.11 2.70
CA THR A 239 -24.98 15.23 2.54
C THR A 239 -24.85 14.48 1.22
N ASP A 240 -24.76 13.16 1.28
CA ASP A 240 -24.72 12.30 0.09
C ASP A 240 -26.09 12.24 -0.57
N GLU A 241 -26.38 13.17 -1.49
CA GLU A 241 -27.54 13.05 -2.38
C GLU A 241 -27.34 11.91 -3.40
N ALA A 242 -26.11 11.49 -3.66
CA ALA A 242 -25.77 10.46 -4.65
C ALA A 242 -26.04 9.01 -4.18
N GLU A 243 -26.01 8.72 -2.88
CA GLU A 243 -26.41 7.39 -2.37
C GLU A 243 -27.93 7.19 -2.34
N GLN A 244 -28.73 8.28 -2.34
CA GLN A 244 -30.20 8.21 -2.35
C GLN A 244 -30.77 7.96 -3.75
N GLY A 245 -29.99 8.15 -4.82
CA GLY A 245 -30.43 7.99 -6.23
C GLY A 245 -30.38 6.56 -6.78
N SER A 246 -29.80 5.59 -6.10
CA SER A 246 -29.76 4.19 -6.54
C SER A 246 -30.84 3.31 -5.90
N GLY A 247 -31.90 3.88 -5.39
CA GLY A 247 -33.09 3.22 -4.88
C GLY A 247 -33.97 2.65 -5.97
N GLY A 248 -33.56 1.54 -6.55
CA GLY A 248 -34.30 0.80 -7.59
C GLY A 248 -34.14 -0.71 -7.48
N SER A 249 -34.45 -1.31 -6.32
CA SER A 249 -35.09 -2.63 -6.21
C SER A 249 -35.43 -2.93 -4.74
N SER A 250 -36.72 -3.10 -4.49
CA SER A 250 -37.34 -3.60 -3.28
C SER A 250 -36.84 -5.00 -2.90
N GLY A 251 -35.85 -5.05 -2.03
CA GLY A 251 -35.38 -6.24 -1.40
C GLY A 251 -34.47 -5.82 -0.26
N GLY A 252 -34.94 -5.93 1.00
CA GLY A 252 -34.26 -5.55 2.21
C GLY A 252 -32.93 -6.31 2.41
N GLY A 253 -31.89 -5.85 1.76
CA GLY A 253 -30.52 -6.29 1.97
C GLY A 253 -29.66 -5.07 2.33
N ALA A 254 -28.84 -5.24 3.37
CA ALA A 254 -27.78 -4.28 3.71
C ALA A 254 -27.03 -3.82 2.46
N PRO A 255 -26.46 -2.58 2.45
CA PRO A 255 -25.66 -2.10 1.32
C PRO A 255 -24.67 -3.20 0.90
N ARG A 256 -24.69 -3.57 -0.37
CA ARG A 256 -23.71 -4.54 -0.87
C ARG A 256 -22.34 -3.90 -0.69
N LEU A 257 -21.63 -4.31 0.35
CA LEU A 257 -20.23 -3.99 0.55
C LEU A 257 -19.51 -4.38 -0.76
N SER A 258 -19.07 -3.39 -1.51
CA SER A 258 -18.20 -3.64 -2.66
C SER A 258 -17.00 -4.40 -2.13
N GLY A 259 -16.70 -5.57 -2.72
CA GLY A 259 -15.54 -6.37 -2.32
C GLY A 259 -14.30 -5.46 -2.25
N GLY A 260 -13.67 -5.43 -1.09
CA GLY A 260 -12.46 -4.65 -0.84
C GLY A 260 -11.21 -5.43 -1.22
N SER A 261 -10.06 -4.78 -1.13
CA SER A 261 -8.73 -5.40 -1.22
C SER A 261 -7.72 -4.48 -0.56
N CYS A 262 -6.70 -5.04 0.05
CA CYS A 262 -5.57 -4.26 0.56
C CYS A 262 -4.26 -4.94 0.16
N VAL A 263 -3.38 -4.18 -0.50
CA VAL A 263 -2.02 -4.65 -0.73
C VAL A 263 -1.09 -3.87 0.17
N ILE A 264 -0.31 -4.61 0.95
CA ILE A 264 0.67 -4.08 1.89
C ILE A 264 2.04 -4.58 1.45
N VAL A 265 2.97 -3.67 1.19
CA VAL A 265 4.36 -3.99 0.89
C VAL A 265 5.22 -3.48 2.03
N LEU A 266 5.98 -4.38 2.64
CA LEU A 266 6.96 -4.09 3.68
C LEU A 266 8.36 -4.28 3.11
N ALA A 267 9.25 -3.35 3.39
CA ALA A 267 10.67 -3.47 3.09
C ALA A 267 11.48 -3.31 4.38
N THR A 268 12.63 -3.98 4.48
CA THR A 268 13.56 -3.79 5.60
C THR A 268 15.01 -3.99 5.16
N ASP A 269 15.93 -3.32 5.79
CA ASP A 269 17.37 -3.57 5.66
C ASP A 269 17.91 -4.55 6.73
N ALA A 270 17.02 -5.15 7.53
CA ALA A 270 17.38 -6.24 8.42
C ALA A 270 17.71 -7.50 7.62
N ALA A 271 18.82 -8.18 7.97
CA ALA A 271 19.21 -9.44 7.35
C ALA A 271 18.35 -10.59 7.89
N VAL A 272 17.20 -10.83 7.27
CA VAL A 272 16.23 -11.89 7.62
C VAL A 272 15.84 -12.69 6.39
N GLY A 273 15.67 -14.00 6.56
CA GLY A 273 15.26 -14.91 5.51
C GLY A 273 13.75 -14.94 5.27
N SER A 274 13.33 -15.63 4.21
CA SER A 274 11.96 -15.65 3.68
C SER A 274 10.91 -16.12 4.69
N GLY A 275 11.18 -17.19 5.45
CA GLY A 275 10.23 -17.70 6.44
C GLY A 275 9.94 -16.70 7.58
N ARG A 276 10.93 -15.88 7.96
CA ARG A 276 10.75 -14.81 8.94
C ARG A 276 10.08 -13.60 8.32
N LEU A 277 10.38 -13.28 7.07
CA LEU A 277 9.70 -12.22 6.32
C LEU A 277 8.21 -12.51 6.13
N GLU A 278 7.82 -13.77 5.89
CA GLU A 278 6.41 -14.17 5.87
C GLU A 278 5.73 -13.87 7.22
N ARG A 279 6.39 -14.18 8.34
CA ARG A 279 5.89 -13.84 9.68
C ARG A 279 5.79 -12.34 9.91
N VAL A 280 6.73 -11.54 9.41
CA VAL A 280 6.68 -10.06 9.44
C VAL A 280 5.51 -9.57 8.58
N ALA A 281 5.35 -10.07 7.36
CA ALA A 281 4.24 -9.76 6.47
C ALA A 281 2.88 -10.01 7.14
N SER A 282 2.72 -11.15 7.81
CA SER A 282 1.47 -11.49 8.51
C SER A 282 1.09 -10.48 9.62
N ARG A 283 2.03 -9.77 10.21
CA ARG A 283 1.78 -8.74 11.26
C ARG A 283 1.19 -7.45 10.68
N ALA A 284 1.37 -7.19 9.40
CA ALA A 284 0.74 -6.05 8.74
C ALA A 284 -0.79 -6.06 8.87
N PHE A 285 -1.42 -7.24 8.85
CA PHE A 285 -2.87 -7.35 9.03
C PHE A 285 -3.34 -6.92 10.41
N ALA A 286 -2.52 -7.06 11.45
CA ALA A 286 -2.84 -6.51 12.77
C ALA A 286 -2.81 -4.96 12.76
N GLY A 287 -1.92 -4.34 11.97
CA GLY A 287 -1.93 -2.89 11.74
C GLY A 287 -3.17 -2.43 11.00
N MET A 288 -3.56 -3.15 9.94
CA MET A 288 -4.80 -2.91 9.18
C MET A 288 -6.04 -3.07 10.07
N ALA A 289 -6.09 -4.10 10.92
CA ALA A 289 -7.19 -4.34 11.86
C ALA A 289 -7.40 -3.16 12.82
N ARG A 290 -6.31 -2.52 13.28
CA ARG A 290 -6.39 -1.36 14.18
C ARG A 290 -7.06 -0.14 13.57
N THR A 291 -7.10 -0.05 12.25
CA THR A 291 -7.79 1.02 11.53
C THR A 291 -9.27 0.75 11.28
N GLY A 292 -9.77 -0.45 11.67
CA GLY A 292 -11.17 -0.79 11.62
C GLY A 292 -11.60 -1.62 10.41
N SER A 293 -10.66 -2.34 9.77
CA SER A 293 -10.98 -3.29 8.70
C SER A 293 -11.88 -4.42 9.20
N ASP A 294 -12.89 -4.80 8.40
CA ASP A 294 -13.77 -5.93 8.65
C ASP A 294 -13.29 -7.24 8.00
N PHE A 295 -12.23 -7.18 7.18
CA PHE A 295 -11.68 -8.34 6.46
C PHE A 295 -12.76 -9.15 5.73
N SER A 296 -13.66 -8.50 5.03
CA SER A 296 -14.79 -9.15 4.38
C SER A 296 -14.33 -10.25 3.42
N GLY A 297 -15.12 -11.34 3.31
CA GLY A 297 -14.74 -12.53 2.55
C GLY A 297 -14.59 -12.35 1.02
N ARG A 298 -14.89 -11.14 0.50
CA ARG A 298 -14.66 -10.74 -0.89
C ARG A 298 -13.50 -9.74 -1.03
N SER A 299 -12.66 -9.65 -0.02
CA SER A 299 -11.43 -8.85 -0.04
C SER A 299 -10.25 -9.69 -0.55
N GLY A 300 -9.32 -9.07 -1.25
CA GLY A 300 -8.01 -9.63 -1.58
C GLY A 300 -6.96 -8.93 -0.72
N ASP A 301 -6.61 -9.53 0.41
CA ASP A 301 -5.72 -8.92 1.39
C ASP A 301 -4.36 -9.63 1.35
N TYR A 302 -3.35 -8.95 0.78
CA TYR A 302 -2.01 -9.46 0.58
C TYR A 302 -1.00 -8.60 1.31
N ALA A 303 -0.06 -9.24 2.00
CA ALA A 303 1.10 -8.58 2.59
C ALA A 303 2.38 -9.26 2.09
N LEU A 304 3.25 -8.50 1.44
CA LEU A 304 4.56 -8.90 0.99
C LEU A 304 5.61 -8.19 1.84
N ALA A 305 6.57 -8.92 2.38
CA ALA A 305 7.76 -8.35 3.02
C ALA A 305 9.02 -8.80 2.27
N PHE A 306 9.98 -7.89 2.08
CA PHE A 306 11.28 -8.23 1.49
C PHE A 306 12.43 -7.53 2.23
N SER A 307 13.62 -8.10 2.13
CA SER A 307 14.83 -7.54 2.74
C SER A 307 15.79 -7.05 1.66
N THR A 308 16.30 -5.82 1.84
CA THR A 308 17.36 -5.23 0.99
C THR A 308 18.77 -5.61 1.45
N ALA A 309 18.91 -6.39 2.52
CA ALA A 309 20.21 -6.86 3.01
C ALA A 309 20.83 -7.97 2.15
N ALA A 310 20.51 -8.02 0.85
CA ALA A 310 21.05 -8.98 -0.10
C ALA A 310 22.60 -8.97 -0.10
N GLY A 311 23.19 -10.15 -0.11
CA GLY A 311 24.66 -10.31 0.03
C GLY A 311 25.17 -10.37 1.49
N ARG A 312 24.40 -9.87 2.48
CA ARG A 312 24.71 -10.11 3.90
C ARG A 312 24.01 -11.36 4.46
N ALA A 313 22.99 -11.84 3.77
CA ALA A 313 22.22 -13.05 4.13
C ALA A 313 22.76 -14.35 3.54
N THR A 314 23.91 -14.36 2.85
CA THR A 314 24.47 -15.54 2.18
C THR A 314 25.12 -16.55 3.12
N ALA A 315 25.09 -16.36 4.41
CA ALA A 315 25.73 -17.28 5.33
C ALA A 315 24.73 -17.96 6.28
N GLY A 316 23.99 -18.91 5.73
CA GLY A 316 23.26 -19.88 6.56
C GLY A 316 21.96 -19.32 7.18
N PRO A 317 21.17 -20.22 7.72
CA PRO A 317 19.76 -20.03 7.94
C PRO A 317 19.44 -18.95 8.97
N ASP A 318 18.18 -18.56 9.01
CA ASP A 318 17.44 -17.78 9.99
C ASP A 318 17.79 -18.01 11.49
N GLU A 319 18.66 -18.96 11.78
CA GLU A 319 19.03 -19.38 13.11
C GLU A 319 19.82 -18.35 13.94
N ARG A 320 20.33 -17.28 13.31
CA ARG A 320 21.17 -16.28 14.00
C ARG A 320 20.45 -15.02 14.46
N VAL A 321 19.20 -14.82 14.08
CA VAL A 321 18.41 -13.68 14.54
C VAL A 321 17.68 -14.07 15.82
N PRO A 322 17.96 -13.43 16.97
CA PRO A 322 17.21 -13.68 18.20
C PRO A 322 15.71 -13.41 17.98
N ASP A 323 14.85 -14.20 18.63
CA ASP A 323 13.40 -13.97 18.56
C ASP A 323 13.01 -12.59 19.11
N SER A 324 13.75 -12.06 20.09
CA SER A 324 13.56 -10.71 20.62
C SER A 324 13.70 -9.62 19.55
N ASP A 325 14.64 -9.78 18.62
CA ASP A 325 14.87 -8.83 17.54
C ASP A 325 13.74 -8.95 16.50
N LEU A 326 13.29 -10.16 16.21
CA LEU A 326 12.16 -10.39 15.34
C LEU A 326 10.84 -9.78 15.89
N ASP A 327 10.63 -9.82 17.21
CA ASP A 327 9.49 -9.17 17.87
C ASP A 327 9.50 -7.65 17.66
N LEU A 328 10.68 -7.02 17.57
CA LEU A 328 10.78 -5.60 17.24
C LEU A 328 10.34 -5.32 15.79
N LEU A 329 10.72 -6.18 14.82
CA LEU A 329 10.21 -6.07 13.46
C LEU A 329 8.70 -6.32 13.37
N PHE A 330 8.16 -7.25 14.16
CA PHE A 330 6.71 -7.46 14.23
C PHE A 330 5.99 -6.21 14.70
N LYS A 331 6.50 -5.58 15.75
CA LYS A 331 5.94 -4.32 16.26
C LYS A 331 6.05 -3.21 15.21
N ALA A 332 7.20 -3.10 14.55
CA ALA A 332 7.41 -2.13 13.48
C ALA A 332 6.42 -2.32 12.32
N ALA A 333 6.20 -3.56 11.88
CA ALA A 333 5.24 -3.89 10.82
C ALA A 333 3.81 -3.47 11.19
N ILE A 334 3.38 -3.74 12.44
CA ILE A 334 2.05 -3.33 12.93
C ILE A 334 1.92 -1.80 12.94
N GLU A 335 2.88 -1.09 13.57
CA GLU A 335 2.81 0.36 13.72
C GLU A 335 2.96 1.11 12.39
N ALA A 336 3.85 0.64 11.50
CA ALA A 336 4.03 1.26 10.19
C ALA A 336 2.81 1.04 9.29
N THR A 337 2.20 -0.15 9.32
CA THR A 337 1.00 -0.42 8.53
C THR A 337 -0.20 0.38 9.02
N GLU A 338 -0.43 0.46 10.33
CA GLU A 338 -1.48 1.30 10.92
C GLU A 338 -1.34 2.75 10.44
N GLU A 339 -0.14 3.33 10.53
CA GLU A 339 0.11 4.70 10.10
C GLU A 339 -0.02 4.87 8.58
N ALA A 340 0.49 3.93 7.78
CA ALA A 340 0.37 3.97 6.33
C ALA A 340 -1.10 3.94 5.87
N VAL A 341 -1.96 3.13 6.49
CA VAL A 341 -3.39 3.13 6.21
C VAL A 341 -4.03 4.48 6.57
N LEU A 342 -3.72 5.05 7.75
CA LEU A 342 -4.23 6.37 8.11
C LEU A 342 -3.76 7.45 7.15
N ASN A 343 -2.48 7.43 6.74
CA ASN A 343 -1.96 8.38 5.76
C ASN A 343 -2.64 8.23 4.39
N SER A 344 -2.94 7.00 3.94
CA SER A 344 -3.66 6.77 2.68
C SER A 344 -5.04 7.43 2.64
N LEU A 345 -5.70 7.55 3.79
CA LEU A 345 -7.00 8.19 3.97
C LEU A 345 -6.87 9.71 4.14
N PHE A 346 -5.94 10.13 4.99
CA PHE A 346 -5.80 11.54 5.36
C PHE A 346 -5.19 12.39 4.25
N MET A 347 -4.36 11.79 3.39
CA MET A 347 -3.78 12.45 2.22
C MET A 347 -4.67 12.39 0.97
N ALA A 348 -5.76 11.59 1.00
CA ALA A 348 -6.70 11.51 -0.11
C ALA A 348 -7.63 12.73 -0.18
N THR A 349 -7.94 13.16 -1.40
CA THR A 349 -8.88 14.24 -1.71
C THR A 349 -10.22 13.68 -2.20
N THR A 350 -11.32 14.40 -1.99
CA THR A 350 -12.63 14.01 -2.53
C THR A 350 -12.54 13.78 -4.05
N THR A 351 -13.00 12.63 -4.50
CA THR A 351 -12.88 12.23 -5.90
C THR A 351 -14.25 11.85 -6.46
N ARG A 352 -14.57 12.44 -7.62
CA ARG A 352 -15.69 12.04 -8.47
C ARG A 352 -15.15 11.20 -9.63
N GLY A 353 -15.84 10.12 -10.00
CA GLY A 353 -15.42 9.22 -11.07
C GLY A 353 -16.58 8.53 -11.76
N PHE A 354 -16.38 7.28 -12.12
CA PHE A 354 -17.29 6.46 -12.94
C PHE A 354 -18.74 6.53 -12.48
N ARG A 355 -19.64 6.80 -13.42
CA ARG A 355 -21.09 6.97 -13.19
C ARG A 355 -21.43 8.06 -12.17
N ASP A 356 -20.63 9.11 -12.14
CA ASP A 356 -20.76 10.22 -11.20
C ASP A 356 -20.64 9.82 -9.71
N HIS A 357 -20.14 8.60 -9.41
CA HIS A 357 -19.89 8.21 -8.05
C HIS A 357 -18.86 9.15 -7.38
N ILE A 358 -19.09 9.42 -6.12
CA ILE A 358 -18.20 10.28 -5.32
C ILE A 358 -17.70 9.46 -4.11
N ARG A 359 -16.43 9.64 -3.76
CA ARG A 359 -15.90 9.30 -2.44
C ARG A 359 -15.29 10.53 -1.82
N HIS A 360 -15.81 10.86 -0.65
CA HIS A 360 -15.38 12.03 0.09
C HIS A 360 -14.10 11.75 0.87
N ALA A 361 -13.24 12.75 0.93
CA ALA A 361 -12.07 12.73 1.81
C ALA A 361 -12.50 12.68 3.28
N VAL A 362 -11.66 12.12 4.14
CA VAL A 362 -11.88 12.17 5.59
C VAL A 362 -11.91 13.62 6.06
N PRO A 363 -12.95 14.08 6.80
CA PRO A 363 -12.98 15.40 7.41
C PRO A 363 -11.99 15.47 8.59
N LEU A 364 -10.80 16.01 8.36
CA LEU A 364 -9.69 16.00 9.35
C LEU A 364 -10.00 16.74 10.63
N ASP A 365 -10.77 17.82 10.55
CA ASP A 365 -11.19 18.58 11.75
C ASP A 365 -12.14 17.78 12.63
N TYR A 366 -13.05 16.99 12.04
CA TYR A 366 -13.90 16.08 12.78
C TYR A 366 -13.07 15.02 13.50
N VAL A 367 -12.11 14.40 12.83
CA VAL A 367 -11.19 13.41 13.44
C VAL A 367 -10.48 14.01 14.65
N ARG A 368 -9.91 15.22 14.50
CA ARG A 368 -9.21 15.92 15.58
C ARG A 368 -10.14 16.24 16.77
N ALA A 369 -11.36 16.70 16.49
CA ALA A 369 -12.36 17.02 17.52
C ALA A 369 -12.79 15.74 18.27
N ARG A 370 -13.08 14.66 17.55
CA ARG A 370 -13.48 13.36 18.10
C ARG A 370 -12.42 12.77 19.04
N LEU A 371 -11.16 12.80 18.61
CA LEU A 371 -10.03 12.32 19.42
C LEU A 371 -9.76 13.17 20.67
N ARG A 372 -10.01 14.47 20.63
CA ARG A 372 -9.93 15.31 21.84
C ARG A 372 -11.01 14.96 22.84
N ALA A 373 -12.25 14.75 22.38
CA ALA A 373 -13.37 14.38 23.21
C ALA A 373 -13.23 13.00 23.87
N SER A 374 -12.52 12.06 23.24
CA SER A 374 -12.30 10.71 23.80
C SER A 374 -11.17 10.63 24.84
N ARG A 375 -10.36 11.70 24.98
CA ARG A 375 -9.22 11.77 25.91
C ARG A 375 -9.51 12.63 27.16
N GLY A 376 -10.62 13.32 27.20
CA GLY A 376 -11.09 14.13 28.36
C GLY A 376 -12.15 13.39 29.12
#